data_f86121b8d75c216a960844a381e9a6ba
#
_entry.id   f86121b8d75c216a960844a381e9a6ba
#
_cell.length_a   1.000
_cell.length_b   1.000
_cell.length_c   1.000
_cell.angle_alpha   90.00
_cell.angle_beta   90.00
_cell.angle_gamma   90.00
#
_symmetry.space_group_name_H-M   'P 1'
#
loop_
_entity.id
_entity.type
_entity.pdbx_description
1 polymer ?
#
loop_
_entity_poly.entity_id
_entity_poly.type
_entity_poly.pdbx_seq_one_letter_code
_entity_poly.pdbx_strand_id
1 'polypeptide(L)'
;MPFGRNAVIRLEHGGVNESTQHYETVTYWYGLPAASLVRTDELSIGDAASERSHQYVSPGASPPYEIASRYEWGPDTLQGKEIYPAASDRGRTTRTASEFTLKIDPKNWGVMLRRKLDYAFPNQRAEVWVGAAQPPGRSREPQWKPAGVWYLAGSNTCVFSSPRDELGAALQVVETSGRRFRDDEFLIPRELTAGRSAIRIRVKFVPVEIPLYPGYPLPDLAWSEMRYTAYSYVMPRFKLR
;
A
#
# COMPACT_ATOMS: atom_id res chain seq x y z
N MET A 1 -3.00 6.58 13.62
CA MET A 1 -3.49 5.79 12.48
C MET A 1 -4.90 6.23 12.15
N PRO A 2 -5.17 6.83 10.98
CA PRO A 2 -6.51 7.26 10.61
C PRO A 2 -7.38 6.05 10.22
N PHE A 3 -8.67 6.12 10.52
CA PHE A 3 -9.65 5.12 10.09
C PHE A 3 -10.98 5.79 9.72
N GLY A 4 -11.72 5.19 8.77
CA GLY A 4 -12.96 5.79 8.25
C GLY A 4 -14.20 5.47 9.07
N ARG A 5 -14.37 4.22 9.49
CA ARG A 5 -15.56 3.76 10.23
C ARG A 5 -15.23 2.95 11.46
N ASN A 6 -14.26 2.07 11.38
CA ASN A 6 -13.85 1.19 12.45
C ASN A 6 -12.36 0.96 12.41
N ALA A 7 -11.78 0.65 13.54
CA ALA A 7 -10.43 0.15 13.67
C ALA A 7 -10.47 -1.17 14.44
N VAL A 8 -9.61 -2.10 14.08
CA VAL A 8 -9.38 -3.33 14.82
C VAL A 8 -7.94 -3.32 15.28
N ILE A 9 -7.75 -3.37 16.59
CA ILE A 9 -6.43 -3.43 17.19
C ILE A 9 -6.24 -4.83 17.74
N ARG A 10 -5.14 -5.46 17.40
CA ARG A 10 -4.79 -6.81 17.86
C ARG A 10 -3.44 -6.78 18.52
N LEU A 11 -3.33 -7.53 19.60
CA LEU A 11 -2.09 -7.84 20.26
C LEU A 11 -1.72 -9.28 19.91
N GLU A 12 -0.53 -9.47 19.37
CA GLU A 12 0.02 -10.79 19.14
C GLU A 12 0.76 -11.26 20.40
N HIS A 13 0.46 -12.48 20.81
CA HIS A 13 1.01 -13.08 22.02
C HIS A 13 1.94 -14.24 21.67
N GLY A 14 3.18 -13.92 21.32
CA GLY A 14 4.22 -14.89 20.93
C GLY A 14 3.88 -15.73 19.70
N GLY A 15 4.85 -16.47 19.21
CA GLY A 15 4.70 -17.25 17.98
C GLY A 15 3.80 -18.47 18.11
N VAL A 16 3.71 -19.09 19.27
CA VAL A 16 3.01 -20.37 19.51
C VAL A 16 1.96 -20.32 20.63
N ASN A 17 1.76 -19.13 21.22
CA ASN A 17 0.76 -18.89 22.28
C ASN A 17 0.80 -19.93 23.40
N GLU A 18 2.00 -20.28 23.87
CA GLU A 18 2.25 -21.36 24.83
C GLU A 18 2.25 -20.93 26.28
N SER A 19 2.23 -19.64 26.55
CA SER A 19 2.23 -19.09 27.92
C SER A 19 0.88 -18.47 28.28
N THR A 20 0.47 -18.65 29.54
CA THR A 20 -0.70 -17.96 30.08
C THR A 20 -0.25 -16.64 30.68
N GLN A 21 -0.69 -15.55 30.08
CA GLN A 21 -0.36 -14.18 30.49
C GLN A 21 -1.64 -13.37 30.65
N HIS A 22 -1.58 -12.38 31.54
CA HIS A 22 -2.64 -11.38 31.68
C HIS A 22 -2.18 -10.09 31.00
N TYR A 23 -2.98 -9.58 30.06
CA TYR A 23 -2.73 -8.32 29.35
C TYR A 23 -3.87 -7.36 29.58
N GLU A 24 -3.52 -6.12 29.90
CA GLU A 24 -4.47 -5.01 29.91
C GLU A 24 -4.03 -3.99 28.87
N THR A 25 -4.96 -3.55 28.05
CA THR A 25 -4.70 -2.55 27.03
C THR A 25 -5.71 -1.42 27.12
N VAL A 26 -5.24 -0.19 26.94
CA VAL A 26 -6.09 0.99 26.83
C VAL A 26 -5.81 1.66 25.49
N THR A 27 -6.87 1.85 24.71
CA THR A 27 -6.78 2.53 23.42
C THR A 27 -7.53 3.85 23.46
N TYR A 28 -6.82 4.93 23.23
CA TYR A 28 -7.41 6.26 23.07
C TYR A 28 -7.64 6.55 21.59
N TRP A 29 -8.80 7.06 21.25
CA TRP A 29 -9.11 7.48 19.88
C TRP A 29 -9.91 8.78 19.86
N TYR A 30 -9.73 9.51 18.78
CA TYR A 30 -10.50 10.72 18.49
C TYR A 30 -11.25 10.49 17.19
N GLY A 31 -12.52 10.84 17.16
CA GLY A 31 -13.37 10.61 15.99
C GLY A 31 -14.45 11.66 15.86
N LEU A 32 -14.93 11.78 14.64
CA LEU A 32 -16.12 12.57 14.31
C LEU A 32 -17.30 11.61 14.09
N PRO A 33 -18.55 12.03 14.34
CA PRO A 33 -19.72 11.15 14.22
C PRO A 33 -20.07 10.75 12.78
N ALA A 34 -19.27 11.16 11.80
CA ALA A 34 -19.42 10.81 10.39
C ALA A 34 -18.07 10.52 9.75
N ALA A 35 -18.07 9.76 8.66
CA ALA A 35 -16.85 9.42 7.95
C ALA A 35 -16.13 10.67 7.45
N SER A 36 -14.84 10.78 7.78
CA SER A 36 -13.95 11.83 7.33
C SER A 36 -12.97 11.37 6.24
N LEU A 37 -12.92 10.08 5.97
CA LEU A 37 -12.12 9.45 4.92
C LEU A 37 -13.06 8.70 3.98
N VAL A 38 -13.22 9.20 2.77
CA VAL A 38 -14.20 8.71 1.79
C VAL A 38 -13.47 8.18 0.58
N ARG A 39 -13.75 6.91 0.22
CA ARG A 39 -13.26 6.34 -1.04
C ARG A 39 -13.91 7.07 -2.20
N THR A 40 -13.10 7.63 -3.09
CA THR A 40 -13.55 8.42 -4.24
C THR A 40 -13.30 7.74 -5.57
N ASP A 41 -12.28 6.90 -5.66
CA ASP A 41 -11.96 6.17 -6.89
C ASP A 41 -11.11 4.92 -6.62
N GLU A 42 -11.04 4.02 -7.63
CA GLU A 42 -10.24 2.81 -7.57
C GLU A 42 -9.80 2.38 -8.96
N LEU A 43 -8.49 2.26 -9.16
CA LEU A 43 -7.85 1.72 -10.35
C LEU A 43 -7.37 0.30 -10.07
N SER A 44 -7.87 -0.68 -10.82
CA SER A 44 -7.38 -2.07 -10.80
C SER A 44 -6.37 -2.27 -11.93
N ILE A 45 -5.12 -2.57 -11.56
CA ILE A 45 -4.03 -2.82 -12.49
C ILE A 45 -4.13 -4.24 -13.05
N GLY A 46 -3.87 -4.40 -14.34
CA GLY A 46 -4.07 -5.66 -15.05
C GLY A 46 -5.51 -5.88 -15.56
N ASP A 47 -6.44 -4.98 -15.20
CA ASP A 47 -7.76 -4.90 -15.82
C ASP A 47 -7.76 -3.82 -16.91
N ALA A 48 -7.87 -4.24 -18.17
CA ALA A 48 -7.76 -3.34 -19.31
C ALA A 48 -8.87 -2.28 -19.37
N ALA A 49 -10.06 -2.54 -18.81
CA ALA A 49 -11.14 -1.56 -18.76
C ALA A 49 -10.85 -0.50 -17.70
N SER A 50 -10.42 -0.93 -16.53
CA SER A 50 -9.99 -0.05 -15.44
C SER A 50 -8.79 0.80 -15.86
N GLU A 51 -7.75 0.19 -16.44
CA GLU A 51 -6.56 0.91 -16.93
C GLU A 51 -6.95 2.01 -17.95
N ARG A 52 -7.80 1.69 -18.93
CA ARG A 52 -8.27 2.69 -19.91
C ARG A 52 -9.07 3.82 -19.29
N SER A 53 -10.01 3.51 -18.39
CA SER A 53 -10.86 4.52 -17.75
C SER A 53 -10.06 5.50 -16.88
N HIS A 54 -8.94 5.07 -16.34
CA HIS A 54 -8.04 5.88 -15.53
C HIS A 54 -6.84 6.43 -16.32
N GLN A 55 -6.81 6.26 -17.64
CA GLN A 55 -5.70 6.70 -18.48
C GLN A 55 -4.34 6.18 -17.98
N TYR A 56 -4.32 4.92 -17.53
CA TYR A 56 -3.10 4.30 -17.03
C TYR A 56 -2.10 4.09 -18.16
N VAL A 57 -0.87 4.54 -17.95
CA VAL A 57 0.26 4.40 -18.87
C VAL A 57 1.50 4.03 -18.06
N SER A 58 2.15 2.94 -18.44
CA SER A 58 3.44 2.53 -17.86
C SER A 58 4.29 1.85 -18.95
N PRO A 59 5.12 2.61 -19.68
CA PRO A 59 5.89 2.09 -20.81
C PRO A 59 6.85 0.95 -20.45
N GLY A 60 7.33 0.93 -19.21
CA GLY A 60 8.24 -0.10 -18.70
C GLY A 60 7.55 -1.17 -17.85
N ALA A 61 6.23 -1.29 -17.91
CA ALA A 61 5.52 -2.29 -17.14
C ALA A 61 5.65 -3.70 -17.73
N SER A 62 5.64 -4.69 -16.85
CA SER A 62 5.49 -6.09 -17.24
C SER A 62 4.13 -6.33 -17.92
N PRO A 63 3.97 -7.42 -18.66
CA PRO A 63 2.64 -7.95 -18.91
C PRO A 63 1.87 -8.14 -17.60
N PRO A 64 0.52 -8.08 -17.63
CA PRO A 64 -0.25 -8.39 -16.42
C PRO A 64 0.02 -9.82 -15.99
N TYR A 65 0.18 -10.00 -14.67
CA TYR A 65 0.32 -11.32 -14.06
C TYR A 65 -0.77 -11.50 -13.00
N GLU A 66 -1.08 -12.75 -12.69
CA GLU A 66 -2.04 -13.11 -11.64
C GLU A 66 -1.35 -13.96 -10.59
N ILE A 67 -1.62 -13.67 -9.33
CA ILE A 67 -1.17 -14.47 -8.21
C ILE A 67 -2.33 -14.78 -7.27
N ALA A 68 -2.33 -15.99 -6.73
CA ALA A 68 -3.18 -16.37 -5.61
C ALA A 68 -2.35 -16.30 -4.33
N SER A 69 -2.76 -15.46 -3.40
CA SER A 69 -2.01 -15.26 -2.15
C SER A 69 -2.90 -14.74 -1.04
N ARG A 70 -2.30 -14.55 0.13
CA ARG A 70 -2.88 -13.93 1.31
C ARG A 70 -2.17 -12.60 1.61
N TYR A 71 -2.82 -11.80 2.45
CA TYR A 71 -2.15 -10.64 3.02
C TYR A 71 -1.05 -11.05 3.99
N GLU A 72 0.05 -10.30 3.98
CA GLU A 72 1.26 -10.56 4.77
C GLU A 72 1.03 -10.42 6.28
N TRP A 73 0.02 -9.69 6.71
CA TRP A 73 -0.23 -9.36 8.10
C TRP A 73 -1.50 -10.02 8.66
N GLY A 74 -1.47 -10.24 9.97
CA GLY A 74 -2.58 -10.75 10.76
C GLY A 74 -2.64 -12.28 10.86
N PRO A 75 -3.35 -12.80 11.85
CA PRO A 75 -3.57 -14.23 12.01
C PRO A 75 -4.45 -14.76 10.89
N ASP A 76 -4.25 -16.02 10.53
CA ASP A 76 -5.07 -16.68 9.51
C ASP A 76 -6.51 -16.85 9.95
N THR A 77 -6.70 -17.13 11.23
CA THR A 77 -8.01 -17.42 11.81
C THR A 77 -8.27 -16.63 13.08
N LEU A 78 -9.50 -16.23 13.29
CA LEU A 78 -9.99 -15.69 14.55
C LEU A 78 -11.27 -16.46 14.91
N GLN A 79 -11.29 -17.09 16.10
CA GLN A 79 -12.42 -17.91 16.55
C GLN A 79 -12.86 -18.95 15.51
N GLY A 80 -11.88 -19.62 14.88
CA GLY A 80 -12.12 -20.65 13.87
C GLY A 80 -12.56 -20.12 12.49
N LYS A 81 -12.68 -18.81 12.32
CA LYS A 81 -12.96 -18.20 11.00
C LYS A 81 -11.70 -17.66 10.36
N GLU A 82 -11.52 -17.95 9.09
CA GLU A 82 -10.47 -17.37 8.28
C GLU A 82 -10.72 -15.87 8.12
N ILE A 83 -9.72 -15.05 8.43
CA ILE A 83 -9.87 -13.58 8.45
C ILE A 83 -9.42 -12.97 7.14
N TYR A 84 -8.34 -13.49 6.59
CA TYR A 84 -7.76 -13.06 5.33
C TYR A 84 -7.59 -14.28 4.43
N PRO A 85 -8.70 -14.77 3.80
CA PRO A 85 -8.64 -15.91 2.92
C PRO A 85 -7.70 -15.65 1.73
N ALA A 86 -7.14 -16.71 1.20
CA ALA A 86 -6.41 -16.62 -0.05
C ALA A 86 -7.35 -16.12 -1.15
N ALA A 87 -6.83 -15.22 -1.98
CA ALA A 87 -7.55 -14.67 -3.12
C ALA A 87 -6.60 -14.52 -4.30
N SER A 88 -7.13 -14.59 -5.52
CA SER A 88 -6.40 -14.22 -6.72
C SER A 88 -6.54 -12.73 -6.96
N ASP A 89 -5.46 -12.10 -7.38
CA ASP A 89 -5.49 -10.72 -7.86
C ASP A 89 -4.46 -10.53 -8.97
N ARG A 90 -4.65 -9.48 -9.79
CA ARG A 90 -3.81 -9.17 -10.94
C ARG A 90 -2.99 -7.93 -10.67
N GLY A 91 -1.85 -7.84 -11.32
CA GLY A 91 -0.99 -6.68 -11.22
C GLY A 91 0.03 -6.60 -12.33
N ARG A 92 0.86 -5.59 -12.24
CA ARG A 92 2.05 -5.36 -13.05
C ARG A 92 3.20 -4.96 -12.15
N THR A 93 4.41 -5.07 -12.68
CA THR A 93 5.59 -4.42 -12.12
C THR A 93 6.14 -3.42 -13.11
N THR A 94 6.76 -2.36 -12.61
CA THR A 94 7.50 -1.42 -13.45
C THR A 94 8.86 -1.11 -12.85
N ARG A 95 9.82 -0.87 -13.73
CA ARG A 95 11.16 -0.36 -13.38
C ARG A 95 11.37 1.08 -13.83
N THR A 96 10.33 1.72 -14.32
CA THR A 96 10.35 3.10 -14.79
C THR A 96 9.33 3.96 -14.06
N ALA A 97 8.21 4.27 -14.69
CA ALA A 97 7.16 5.05 -14.08
C ALA A 97 5.79 4.58 -14.56
N SER A 98 4.81 4.77 -13.69
CA SER A 98 3.39 4.63 -14.01
C SER A 98 2.68 5.96 -13.86
N GLU A 99 1.75 6.25 -14.75
CA GLU A 99 0.90 7.42 -14.70
C GLU A 99 -0.57 7.02 -14.80
N PHE A 100 -1.41 7.66 -14.02
CA PHE A 100 -2.86 7.40 -14.03
C PHE A 100 -3.63 8.58 -13.47
N THR A 101 -4.94 8.61 -13.72
CA THR A 101 -5.86 9.65 -13.23
C THR A 101 -6.82 9.03 -12.23
N LEU A 102 -7.01 9.70 -11.08
CA LEU A 102 -8.01 9.32 -10.08
C LEU A 102 -8.95 10.48 -9.78
N LYS A 103 -10.22 10.15 -9.58
CA LYS A 103 -11.24 11.09 -9.11
C LYS A 103 -11.07 11.31 -7.61
N ILE A 104 -11.26 12.55 -7.19
CA ILE A 104 -11.17 12.97 -5.79
C ILE A 104 -12.30 13.93 -5.46
N ASP A 105 -12.56 14.14 -4.18
CA ASP A 105 -13.51 15.18 -3.77
C ASP A 105 -12.86 16.57 -3.89
N PRO A 106 -13.44 17.53 -4.61
CA PRO A 106 -12.85 18.88 -4.73
C PRO A 106 -12.79 19.64 -3.40
N LYS A 107 -13.56 19.23 -2.40
CA LYS A 107 -13.55 19.81 -1.04
C LYS A 107 -12.65 19.04 -0.08
N ASN A 108 -11.72 18.23 -0.61
CA ASN A 108 -10.82 17.45 0.21
C ASN A 108 -9.82 18.30 1.02
N TRP A 109 -9.33 17.73 2.10
CA TRP A 109 -8.25 18.24 2.95
C TRP A 109 -6.93 17.48 2.72
N GLY A 110 -6.81 16.79 1.62
CA GLY A 110 -5.76 15.90 1.19
C GLY A 110 -6.34 14.57 0.71
N VAL A 111 -5.51 13.78 0.07
CA VAL A 111 -5.91 12.47 -0.47
C VAL A 111 -4.94 11.42 0.02
N MET A 112 -5.47 10.38 0.67
CA MET A 112 -4.72 9.16 0.94
C MET A 112 -4.82 8.25 -0.26
N LEU A 113 -3.68 7.93 -0.84
CA LEU A 113 -3.56 6.94 -1.90
C LEU A 113 -3.11 5.63 -1.28
N ARG A 114 -3.95 4.60 -1.35
CA ARG A 114 -3.61 3.24 -0.92
C ARG A 114 -3.25 2.42 -2.13
N ARG A 115 -2.14 1.71 -2.05
CA ARG A 115 -1.70 0.74 -3.06
C ARG A 115 -1.78 -0.67 -2.50
N LYS A 116 -2.43 -1.60 -3.22
CA LYS A 116 -2.23 -3.03 -3.04
C LYS A 116 -1.07 -3.47 -3.92
N LEU A 117 -0.18 -4.25 -3.37
CA LEU A 117 1.06 -4.63 -4.02
C LEU A 117 1.44 -6.09 -3.76
N ASP A 118 2.37 -6.58 -4.56
CA ASP A 118 3.10 -7.83 -4.32
C ASP A 118 4.35 -7.54 -3.48
N TYR A 119 4.35 -8.02 -2.25
CA TYR A 119 5.42 -7.76 -1.30
C TYR A 119 6.63 -8.70 -1.45
N ALA A 120 6.62 -9.56 -2.47
CA ALA A 120 7.82 -10.33 -2.84
C ALA A 120 8.93 -9.43 -3.43
N PHE A 121 8.57 -8.27 -4.01
CA PHE A 121 9.54 -7.29 -4.48
C PHE A 121 10.03 -6.44 -3.31
N PRO A 122 11.34 -6.42 -3.00
CA PRO A 122 11.84 -5.71 -1.83
C PRO A 122 12.05 -4.22 -2.09
N ASN A 123 12.10 -3.45 -0.98
CA ASN A 123 12.58 -2.07 -0.96
C ASN A 123 11.93 -1.17 -2.02
N GLN A 124 10.62 -1.26 -2.15
CA GLN A 124 9.87 -0.52 -3.16
C GLN A 124 9.84 0.98 -2.84
N ARG A 125 10.64 1.75 -3.55
CA ARG A 125 10.74 3.20 -3.41
C ARG A 125 10.36 3.88 -4.72
N ALA A 126 9.55 4.94 -4.63
CA ALA A 126 9.16 5.75 -5.78
C ALA A 126 9.09 7.22 -5.41
N GLU A 127 9.38 8.08 -6.37
CA GLU A 127 9.01 9.50 -6.33
C GLU A 127 7.59 9.66 -6.82
N VAL A 128 6.76 10.42 -6.08
CA VAL A 128 5.37 10.68 -6.44
C VAL A 128 5.20 12.11 -6.89
N TRP A 129 4.55 12.28 -8.02
CA TRP A 129 4.26 13.58 -8.63
C TRP A 129 2.78 13.70 -8.92
N VAL A 130 2.25 14.91 -8.80
CA VAL A 130 0.84 15.21 -9.06
C VAL A 130 0.72 16.31 -10.10
N GLY A 131 -0.12 16.05 -11.09
CA GLY A 131 -0.50 17.00 -12.13
C GLY A 131 -2.00 17.22 -12.21
N ALA A 132 -2.41 18.20 -13.01
CA ALA A 132 -3.80 18.37 -13.33
C ALA A 132 -4.30 17.22 -14.22
N ALA A 133 -5.45 16.65 -13.88
CA ALA A 133 -6.13 15.73 -14.77
C ALA A 133 -6.50 16.43 -16.09
N GLN A 134 -6.33 15.74 -17.19
CA GLN A 134 -6.65 16.28 -18.52
C GLN A 134 -7.74 15.43 -19.19
N PRO A 135 -8.61 16.06 -19.97
CA PRO A 135 -9.54 15.31 -20.81
C PRO A 135 -8.77 14.36 -21.75
N PRO A 136 -9.36 13.20 -22.09
CA PRO A 136 -8.79 12.31 -23.08
C PRO A 136 -8.49 13.04 -24.40
N GLY A 137 -7.36 12.72 -25.01
CA GLY A 137 -6.98 13.28 -26.33
C GLY A 137 -6.24 14.64 -26.30
N ARG A 138 -6.05 15.27 -25.15
CA ARG A 138 -5.17 16.43 -25.04
C ARG A 138 -3.72 15.98 -24.82
N SER A 139 -2.84 16.39 -25.72
CA SER A 139 -1.42 15.99 -25.73
C SER A 139 -0.48 16.90 -24.92
N ARG A 140 -1.02 17.88 -24.18
CA ARG A 140 -0.16 18.75 -23.37
C ARG A 140 0.29 18.00 -22.13
N GLU A 141 1.61 17.93 -21.94
CA GLU A 141 2.16 17.33 -20.73
C GLU A 141 1.68 18.08 -19.48
N PRO A 142 1.21 17.39 -18.42
CA PRO A 142 0.83 18.05 -17.19
C PRO A 142 2.00 18.78 -16.55
N GLN A 143 1.75 19.91 -15.94
CA GLN A 143 2.74 20.54 -15.06
C GLN A 143 2.82 19.70 -13.77
N TRP A 144 3.87 18.90 -13.68
CA TRP A 144 4.10 18.04 -12.54
C TRP A 144 4.63 18.79 -11.34
N LYS A 145 4.05 18.50 -10.16
CA LYS A 145 4.50 19.00 -8.87
C LYS A 145 4.89 17.81 -7.99
N PRO A 146 6.05 17.84 -7.33
CA PRO A 146 6.45 16.75 -6.44
C PRO A 146 5.51 16.66 -5.25
N ALA A 147 5.07 15.46 -4.93
CA ALA A 147 4.27 15.16 -3.74
C ALA A 147 5.09 14.51 -2.62
N GLY A 148 6.21 13.88 -2.96
CA GLY A 148 7.12 13.27 -1.99
C GLY A 148 7.70 11.94 -2.46
N VAL A 149 8.22 11.19 -1.50
CA VAL A 149 8.78 9.86 -1.69
C VAL A 149 7.89 8.83 -1.02
N TRP A 150 7.49 7.82 -1.76
CA TRP A 150 6.76 6.66 -1.26
C TRP A 150 7.73 5.51 -1.11
N TYR A 151 7.95 5.03 0.10
CA TYR A 151 8.92 3.99 0.36
C TYR A 151 8.36 2.92 1.30
N LEU A 152 8.37 1.69 0.82
CA LEU A 152 8.09 0.49 1.58
C LEU A 152 9.38 -0.34 1.67
N ALA A 153 9.99 -0.35 2.84
CA ALA A 153 11.20 -1.12 3.10
C ALA A 153 10.89 -2.61 3.31
N GLY A 154 11.85 -3.45 3.03
CA GLY A 154 11.74 -4.90 3.25
C GLY A 154 10.93 -5.61 2.16
N SER A 155 10.54 -6.84 2.48
CA SER A 155 9.72 -7.71 1.63
C SER A 155 8.97 -8.72 2.49
N ASN A 156 8.29 -9.68 1.89
CA ASN A 156 7.74 -10.84 2.61
C ASN A 156 8.83 -11.84 3.09
N THR A 157 10.10 -11.45 3.00
CA THR A 157 11.23 -12.19 3.55
C THR A 157 11.65 -11.56 4.87
N CYS A 158 11.67 -12.35 5.92
CA CYS A 158 12.12 -11.95 7.25
C CYS A 158 13.51 -12.52 7.53
N VAL A 159 14.31 -11.74 8.22
CA VAL A 159 15.60 -12.18 8.75
C VAL A 159 15.59 -11.98 10.25
N PHE A 160 15.86 -13.02 10.98
CA PHE A 160 15.93 -12.94 12.44
C PHE A 160 17.10 -13.78 12.98
N SER A 161 17.56 -13.42 14.16
CA SER A 161 18.57 -14.19 14.88
C SER A 161 17.89 -15.17 15.81
N SER A 162 18.21 -16.44 15.68
CA SER A 162 17.77 -17.48 16.60
C SER A 162 18.99 -17.98 17.38
N PRO A 163 19.01 -17.96 18.71
CA PRO A 163 20.06 -18.62 19.48
C PRO A 163 19.98 -20.11 19.22
N ARG A 164 21.13 -20.73 18.93
CA ARG A 164 21.16 -22.13 18.54
C ARG A 164 22.28 -22.80 19.20
N ASP A 165 22.91 -23.11 19.69
CA ASP A 165 23.81 -24.11 20.22
C ASP A 165 24.18 -23.88 21.68
N GLU A 166 24.84 -24.83 22.22
CA GLU A 166 25.37 -24.80 23.56
C GLU A 166 26.39 -23.67 23.79
N LEU A 167 26.93 -23.10 22.73
CA LEU A 167 27.90 -22.01 22.76
C LEU A 167 27.20 -20.62 22.67
N GLY A 168 25.89 -20.57 22.55
CA GLY A 168 25.14 -19.32 22.48
C GLY A 168 25.33 -18.53 21.18
N ALA A 169 25.87 -19.14 20.13
CA ALA A 169 25.98 -18.49 18.83
C ALA A 169 24.63 -18.29 18.21
N ALA A 170 24.31 -17.06 17.86
CA ALA A 170 23.10 -16.74 17.12
C ALA A 170 23.25 -17.12 15.65
N LEU A 171 22.28 -17.90 15.14
CA LEU A 171 22.17 -18.13 13.70
C LEU A 171 21.17 -17.13 13.11
N GLN A 172 21.57 -16.58 11.98
CA GLN A 172 20.66 -15.78 11.18
C GLN A 172 19.81 -16.70 10.31
N VAL A 173 18.52 -16.59 10.47
CA VAL A 173 17.53 -17.38 9.73
C VAL A 173 16.80 -16.46 8.77
N VAL A 174 16.74 -16.87 7.51
CA VAL A 174 16.02 -16.16 6.46
C VAL A 174 14.80 -16.98 6.10
N GLU A 175 13.62 -16.40 6.25
CA GLU A 175 12.35 -17.03 5.89
C GLU A 175 11.56 -16.14 4.95
N THR A 176 11.05 -16.74 3.89
CA THR A 176 10.15 -16.07 2.94
C THR A 176 8.73 -16.60 3.14
N SER A 177 7.83 -15.73 3.51
CA SER A 177 6.41 -16.04 3.62
C SER A 177 5.79 -16.24 2.23
N GLY A 178 4.88 -17.21 2.12
CA GLY A 178 4.00 -17.35 0.95
C GLY A 178 2.96 -16.22 0.81
N ARG A 179 2.89 -15.31 1.77
CA ARG A 179 1.93 -14.20 1.82
C ARG A 179 2.52 -13.00 1.08
N ARG A 180 1.97 -12.72 -0.09
CA ARG A 180 2.51 -11.70 -0.98
C ARG A 180 1.69 -10.42 -1.04
N PHE A 181 0.44 -10.42 -0.56
CA PHE A 181 -0.37 -9.20 -0.59
C PHE A 181 -0.06 -8.28 0.58
N ARG A 182 0.13 -7.01 0.27
CA ARG A 182 0.25 -5.93 1.25
C ARG A 182 -0.43 -4.68 0.73
N ASP A 183 -0.97 -3.89 1.65
CA ASP A 183 -1.42 -2.53 1.38
C ASP A 183 -0.42 -1.56 2.00
N ASP A 184 -0.05 -0.53 1.26
CA ASP A 184 0.67 0.63 1.78
C ASP A 184 -0.02 1.94 1.39
N GLU A 185 0.33 3.01 2.06
CA GLU A 185 -0.40 4.28 1.97
C GLU A 185 0.55 5.45 1.76
N PHE A 186 0.12 6.40 0.94
CA PHE A 186 0.81 7.65 0.68
C PHE A 186 -0.16 8.83 0.78
N LEU A 187 0.21 9.83 1.57
CA LEU A 187 -0.60 11.03 1.72
C LEU A 187 -0.19 12.08 0.68
N ILE A 188 -1.13 12.44 -0.19
CA ILE A 188 -0.99 13.58 -1.10
C ILE A 188 -1.55 14.82 -0.38
N PRO A 189 -0.73 15.85 -0.16
CA PRO A 189 -1.14 17.00 0.63
C PRO A 189 -2.18 17.87 -0.10
N ARG A 190 -2.93 18.62 0.70
CA ARG A 190 -4.05 19.44 0.22
C ARG A 190 -3.65 20.46 -0.86
N GLU A 191 -2.46 21.02 -0.78
CA GLU A 191 -1.93 22.01 -1.72
C GLU A 191 -1.90 21.49 -3.17
N LEU A 192 -1.83 20.18 -3.33
CA LEU A 192 -1.82 19.52 -4.63
C LEU A 192 -3.21 19.04 -5.08
N THR A 193 -4.21 19.01 -4.19
CA THR A 193 -5.49 18.33 -4.43
C THR A 193 -6.72 19.21 -4.30
N ALA A 194 -6.65 20.30 -3.50
CA ALA A 194 -7.80 21.16 -3.22
C ALA A 194 -8.41 21.78 -4.48
N GLY A 195 -9.74 21.79 -4.55
CA GLY A 195 -10.50 22.37 -5.67
C GLY A 195 -10.52 21.50 -6.94
N ARG A 196 -9.88 20.32 -6.92
CA ARG A 196 -9.81 19.42 -8.07
C ARG A 196 -10.80 18.26 -7.90
N SER A 197 -11.52 17.93 -8.95
CA SER A 197 -12.37 16.73 -9.00
C SER A 197 -11.63 15.46 -9.45
N ALA A 198 -10.43 15.64 -10.00
CA ALA A 198 -9.52 14.56 -10.39
C ALA A 198 -8.09 15.08 -10.42
N ILE A 199 -7.14 14.17 -10.19
CA ILE A 199 -5.69 14.42 -10.27
C ILE A 199 -5.03 13.37 -11.15
N ARG A 200 -3.99 13.77 -11.88
CA ARG A 200 -3.09 12.85 -12.53
C ARG A 200 -1.90 12.59 -11.62
N ILE A 201 -1.55 11.34 -11.45
CA ILE A 201 -0.48 10.88 -10.56
C ILE A 201 0.59 10.24 -11.43
N ARG A 202 1.86 10.54 -11.14
CA ARG A 202 3.02 9.83 -11.67
C ARG A 202 3.76 9.22 -10.49
N VAL A 203 4.00 7.92 -10.57
CA VAL A 203 4.81 7.16 -9.62
C VAL A 203 6.04 6.69 -10.36
N LYS A 204 7.20 7.28 -10.04
CA LYS A 204 8.48 6.98 -10.70
C LYS A 204 9.30 6.09 -9.77
N PHE A 205 9.53 4.85 -10.18
CA PHE A 205 10.34 3.91 -9.42
C PHE A 205 11.79 4.40 -9.30
N VAL A 206 12.36 4.26 -8.11
CA VAL A 206 13.75 4.57 -7.81
C VAL A 206 14.32 3.37 -7.05
N PRO A 207 15.18 2.55 -7.68
CA PRO A 207 15.70 1.35 -7.06
C PRO A 207 16.50 1.67 -5.78
N VAL A 208 16.35 0.81 -4.77
CA VAL A 208 17.12 0.84 -3.53
C VAL A 208 17.88 -0.49 -3.43
N GLU A 209 19.14 -0.47 -3.81
CA GLU A 209 20.01 -1.64 -3.89
C GLU A 209 20.66 -1.99 -2.54
N ILE A 210 19.86 -1.95 -1.47
CA ILE A 210 20.30 -2.32 -0.13
C ILE A 210 19.87 -3.76 0.11
N PRO A 211 20.77 -4.70 0.37
CA PRO A 211 20.41 -6.06 0.76
C PRO A 211 19.48 -6.06 1.98
N LEU A 212 18.52 -6.95 2.01
CA LEU A 212 17.66 -7.14 3.18
C LEU A 212 18.49 -7.60 4.39
N TYR A 213 19.60 -8.25 4.10
CA TYR A 213 20.51 -8.80 5.07
C TYR A 213 21.91 -8.98 4.42
N PRO A 214 23.02 -8.74 5.13
CA PRO A 214 24.37 -8.91 4.58
C PRO A 214 24.61 -10.32 4.03
N GLY A 215 25.05 -10.41 2.78
CA GLY A 215 25.27 -11.68 2.09
C GLY A 215 24.01 -12.29 1.46
N TYR A 216 22.83 -11.69 1.64
CA TYR A 216 21.61 -12.13 0.97
C TYR A 216 21.51 -11.46 -0.42
N PRO A 217 21.39 -12.24 -1.50
CA PRO A 217 21.26 -11.66 -2.82
C PRO A 217 19.92 -10.90 -2.91
N LEU A 218 19.96 -9.71 -3.47
CA LEU A 218 18.74 -8.97 -3.77
C LEU A 218 17.98 -9.69 -4.89
N PRO A 219 16.70 -10.00 -4.68
CA PRO A 219 15.84 -10.40 -5.76
C PRO A 219 15.57 -9.21 -6.70
N ASP A 220 14.83 -9.45 -7.77
CA ASP A 220 14.44 -8.42 -8.71
C ASP A 220 13.81 -7.20 -8.04
N LEU A 221 14.38 -6.02 -8.30
CA LEU A 221 13.83 -4.76 -7.81
C LEU A 221 12.82 -4.21 -8.81
N ALA A 222 11.62 -3.95 -8.33
CA ALA A 222 10.56 -3.35 -9.13
C ALA A 222 9.53 -2.65 -8.24
N TRP A 223 8.82 -1.71 -8.80
CA TRP A 223 7.60 -1.19 -8.22
C TRP A 223 6.43 -2.12 -8.62
N SER A 224 5.84 -2.77 -7.64
CA SER A 224 4.69 -3.64 -7.85
C SER A 224 3.40 -2.88 -7.63
N GLU A 225 2.42 -3.09 -8.49
CA GLU A 225 1.13 -2.42 -8.44
C GLU A 225 0.01 -3.38 -8.88
N MET A 226 -0.99 -3.52 -8.02
CA MET A 226 -2.19 -4.31 -8.25
C MET A 226 -3.43 -3.43 -8.24
N ARG A 227 -3.48 -2.48 -7.30
CA ARG A 227 -4.61 -1.59 -7.15
C ARG A 227 -4.17 -0.28 -6.53
N TYR A 228 -4.77 0.82 -7.01
CA TYR A 228 -4.70 2.11 -6.36
C TYR A 228 -6.09 2.56 -5.96
N THR A 229 -6.28 2.88 -4.68
CA THR A 229 -7.55 3.38 -4.17
C THR A 229 -7.33 4.79 -3.62
N ALA A 230 -8.10 5.76 -4.11
CA ALA A 230 -8.09 7.12 -3.60
C ALA A 230 -9.11 7.29 -2.48
N TYR A 231 -8.65 7.82 -1.36
CA TYR A 231 -9.50 8.26 -0.26
C TYR A 231 -9.32 9.76 -0.04
N SER A 232 -10.39 10.51 -0.19
CA SER A 232 -10.37 11.95 0.12
C SER A 232 -10.66 12.18 1.59
N TYR A 233 -9.81 12.96 2.27
CA TYR A 233 -10.14 13.49 3.58
C TYR A 233 -11.15 14.62 3.41
N VAL A 234 -12.31 14.50 4.05
CA VAL A 234 -13.39 15.49 3.98
C VAL A 234 -13.86 15.89 5.38
N MET A 235 -14.29 17.13 5.54
CA MET A 235 -14.99 17.50 6.76
C MET A 235 -16.36 16.81 6.80
N PRO A 236 -16.62 15.96 7.79
CA PRO A 236 -17.88 15.26 7.88
C PRO A 236 -19.01 16.25 8.13
N ARG A 237 -20.11 16.05 7.41
CA ARG A 237 -21.33 16.79 7.62
C ARG A 237 -22.14 16.10 8.74
N PHE A 238 -22.25 16.72 9.88
CA PHE A 238 -23.11 16.26 10.95
C PHE A 238 -23.97 17.44 11.43
N LYS A 239 -25.21 17.13 11.81
CA LYS A 239 -26.06 18.10 12.48
C LYS A 239 -25.73 18.04 13.97
N LEU A 240 -25.35 19.14 14.56
CA LEU A 240 -25.34 19.27 16.01
C LEU A 240 -26.80 19.14 16.47
N ARG A 241 -27.06 18.18 17.32
CA ARG A 241 -28.37 18.02 17.98
C ARG A 241 -28.44 18.92 19.20
#